data_482f0dd79792ff3cdc0811d4dee1290f
#
_entry.id   482f0dd79792ff3cdc0811d4dee1290f
#
_cell.length_a   1.000
_cell.length_b   1.000
_cell.length_c   1.000
_cell.angle_alpha   90.00
_cell.angle_beta   90.00
_cell.angle_gamma   90.00
#
_symmetry.space_group_name_H-M   'P 1'
#
loop_
_entity.id
_entity.type
_entity.pdbx_description
1 polymer ?
#
loop_
_entity_poly.entity_id
_entity_poly.type
_entity_poly.pdbx_seq_one_letter_code
_entity_poly.pdbx_strand_id
1 'polypeptide(L)'
;MIFVDTNVLYSVLVKTKFSKSAQNIILMSSDLATSATVLSELVFVSLRKLCKERYGTNNYSEFRRAIALKGYSPFKEDLDLIFGLVGDRDILMLPINDNLDDWNNAMARYNLMPNDAMIASTCLKHEISKIATFDSDFLRVDWLSVIDQSK
;
A
#
# COMPACT_ATOMS: atom_id res chain seq x y z
N MET A 1 -12.19 -2.24 -12.37
CA MET A 1 -11.43 -2.43 -11.11
C MET A 1 -10.27 -1.45 -11.05
N ILE A 2 -10.00 -0.89 -9.88
CA ILE A 2 -8.87 0.01 -9.61
C ILE A 2 -8.02 -0.64 -8.54
N PHE A 3 -6.75 -0.83 -8.80
CA PHE A 3 -5.81 -1.28 -7.76
C PHE A 3 -5.45 -0.12 -6.84
N VAL A 4 -5.45 -0.34 -5.53
CA VAL A 4 -5.16 0.71 -4.53
C VAL A 4 -3.80 0.43 -3.89
N ASP A 5 -2.91 1.39 -3.99
CA ASP A 5 -1.55 1.34 -3.47
C ASP A 5 -1.47 1.73 -1.98
N THR A 6 -0.38 1.36 -1.33
CA THR A 6 -0.07 1.62 0.09
C THR A 6 -0.24 3.07 0.47
N ASN A 7 0.27 4.01 -0.33
CA ASN A 7 0.27 5.44 0.01
C ASN A 7 -1.14 6.05 0.02
N VAL A 8 -2.08 5.51 -0.77
CA VAL A 8 -3.49 5.90 -0.72
C VAL A 8 -4.14 5.39 0.55
N LEU A 9 -4.02 4.09 0.86
CA LEU A 9 -4.58 3.51 2.09
C LEU A 9 -3.99 4.18 3.35
N TYR A 10 -2.68 4.41 3.34
CA TYR A 10 -2.00 5.13 4.43
C TYR A 10 -2.56 6.54 4.63
N SER A 11 -2.81 7.28 3.53
CA SER A 11 -3.34 8.65 3.59
C SER A 11 -4.81 8.74 4.00
N VAL A 12 -5.55 7.63 3.97
CA VAL A 12 -6.89 7.53 4.58
C VAL A 12 -6.78 7.41 6.09
N LEU A 13 -5.82 6.61 6.58
CA LEU A 13 -5.65 6.31 8.03
C LEU A 13 -4.87 7.38 8.76
N VAL A 14 -3.91 8.02 8.09
CA VAL A 14 -2.99 9.00 8.68
C VAL A 14 -3.15 10.33 7.95
N LYS A 15 -3.22 11.43 8.72
CA LYS A 15 -3.32 12.77 8.13
C LYS A 15 -2.06 13.13 7.35
N THR A 16 -2.21 13.29 6.05
CA THR A 16 -1.18 13.72 5.10
C THR A 16 -1.72 14.83 4.19
N LYS A 17 -0.89 15.43 3.37
CA LYS A 17 -1.35 16.36 2.32
C LYS A 17 -2.28 15.71 1.30
N PHE A 18 -2.27 14.39 1.18
CA PHE A 18 -3.08 13.61 0.24
C PHE A 18 -4.37 13.05 0.84
N SER A 19 -4.64 13.25 2.14
CA SER A 19 -5.77 12.62 2.83
C SER A 19 -7.11 12.88 2.16
N LYS A 20 -7.36 14.10 1.68
CA LYS A 20 -8.61 14.44 0.99
C LYS A 20 -8.76 13.66 -0.33
N SER A 21 -7.70 13.62 -1.13
CA SER A 21 -7.68 12.87 -2.40
C SER A 21 -7.83 11.38 -2.17
N ALA A 22 -7.12 10.82 -1.18
CA ALA A 22 -7.23 9.42 -0.80
C ALA A 22 -8.67 9.04 -0.38
N GLN A 23 -9.29 9.85 0.48
CA GLN A 23 -10.68 9.65 0.89
C GLN A 23 -11.64 9.69 -0.31
N ASN A 24 -11.46 10.64 -1.22
CA ASN A 24 -12.28 10.72 -2.43
C ASN A 24 -12.14 9.46 -3.30
N ILE A 25 -10.91 8.97 -3.52
CA ILE A 25 -10.67 7.74 -4.28
C ILE A 25 -11.43 6.56 -3.66
N ILE A 26 -11.29 6.36 -2.34
CA ILE A 26 -11.93 5.24 -1.64
C ILE A 26 -13.45 5.36 -1.58
N LEU A 27 -13.98 6.58 -1.46
CA LEU A 27 -15.42 6.81 -1.34
C LEU A 27 -16.17 6.78 -2.69
N MET A 28 -15.51 7.25 -3.75
CA MET A 28 -16.16 7.40 -5.07
C MET A 28 -16.00 6.18 -5.98
N SER A 29 -15.17 5.21 -5.60
CA SER A 29 -14.92 4.02 -6.39
C SER A 29 -15.56 2.79 -5.76
N SER A 30 -16.34 2.04 -6.56
CA SER A 30 -17.07 0.85 -6.10
C SER A 30 -16.38 -0.48 -6.41
N ASP A 31 -15.27 -0.45 -7.15
CA ASP A 31 -14.59 -1.65 -7.64
C ASP A 31 -13.09 -1.51 -7.38
N LEU A 32 -12.73 -1.67 -6.10
CA LEU A 32 -11.38 -1.50 -5.59
C LEU A 32 -10.73 -2.86 -5.30
N ALA A 33 -9.45 -2.97 -5.57
CA ALA A 33 -8.64 -4.12 -5.23
C ALA A 33 -7.29 -3.71 -4.65
N THR A 34 -6.70 -4.59 -3.89
CA THR A 34 -5.33 -4.46 -3.35
C THR A 34 -4.69 -5.84 -3.22
N SER A 35 -3.51 -5.93 -2.64
CA SER A 35 -2.81 -7.22 -2.46
C SER A 35 -2.13 -7.33 -1.09
N ALA A 36 -1.67 -8.53 -0.78
CA ALA A 36 -0.90 -8.78 0.44
C ALA A 36 0.41 -7.98 0.49
N THR A 37 1.02 -7.66 -0.65
CA THR A 37 2.21 -6.79 -0.74
C THR A 37 1.91 -5.40 -0.17
N VAL A 38 0.83 -4.78 -0.66
CA VAL A 38 0.37 -3.46 -0.19
C VAL A 38 0.02 -3.49 1.29
N LEU A 39 -0.74 -4.50 1.72
CA LEU A 39 -1.17 -4.59 3.11
C LEU A 39 0.00 -4.82 4.08
N SER A 40 0.97 -5.65 3.70
CA SER A 40 2.20 -5.86 4.46
C SER A 40 2.99 -4.57 4.62
N GLU A 41 3.15 -3.80 3.55
CA GLU A 41 3.82 -2.51 3.57
C GLU A 41 3.05 -1.48 4.42
N LEU A 42 1.73 -1.40 4.28
CA LEU A 42 0.87 -0.51 5.06
C LEU A 42 1.01 -0.77 6.56
N VAL A 43 0.95 -2.03 6.97
CA VAL A 43 1.17 -2.43 8.38
C VAL A 43 2.57 -2.02 8.84
N PHE A 44 3.59 -2.30 8.04
CA PHE A 44 4.97 -2.00 8.37
C PHE A 44 5.22 -0.50 8.57
N VAL A 45 4.81 0.35 7.62
CA VAL A 45 5.03 1.80 7.72
C VAL A 45 4.22 2.42 8.85
N SER A 46 3.00 1.92 9.08
CA SER A 46 2.14 2.36 10.18
C SER A 46 2.75 2.02 11.54
N LEU A 47 3.19 0.78 11.74
CA LEU A 47 3.86 0.36 12.97
C LEU A 47 5.16 1.12 13.23
N ARG A 48 5.95 1.39 12.19
CA ARG A 48 7.16 2.20 12.32
C ARG A 48 6.84 3.61 12.82
N LYS A 49 5.81 4.24 12.24
CA LYS A 49 5.34 5.57 12.68
C LYS A 49 4.89 5.53 14.15
N LEU A 50 4.04 4.59 14.51
CA LEU A 50 3.51 4.44 15.87
C LEU A 50 4.61 4.14 16.90
N CYS A 51 5.57 3.29 16.56
CA CYS A 51 6.73 3.03 17.44
C CYS A 51 7.58 4.28 17.62
N LYS A 52 7.79 5.07 16.57
CA LYS A 52 8.50 6.34 16.68
C LYS A 52 7.77 7.31 17.61
N GLU A 53 6.45 7.45 17.45
CA GLU A 53 5.63 8.37 18.25
C GLU A 53 5.50 7.94 19.72
N ARG A 54 5.29 6.64 19.97
CA ARG A 54 5.03 6.11 21.31
C ARG A 54 6.29 5.77 22.09
N TYR A 55 7.37 5.38 21.42
CA TYR A 55 8.59 4.84 22.04
C TYR A 55 9.87 5.52 21.59
N GLY A 56 9.80 6.53 20.72
CA GLY A 56 10.95 7.30 20.27
C GLY A 56 11.94 6.52 19.40
N THR A 57 11.51 5.44 18.72
CA THR A 57 12.40 4.66 17.86
C THR A 57 12.81 5.45 16.62
N ASN A 58 14.13 5.50 16.33
CA ASN A 58 14.67 6.31 15.23
C ASN A 58 15.19 5.48 14.04
N ASN A 59 15.47 4.19 14.27
CA ASN A 59 16.01 3.31 13.24
C ASN A 59 15.34 1.94 13.25
N TYR A 60 15.67 1.12 12.24
CA TYR A 60 15.07 -0.20 12.07
C TYR A 60 15.39 -1.17 13.22
N SER A 61 16.60 -1.11 13.78
CA SER A 61 17.00 -1.98 14.90
C SER A 61 16.18 -1.69 16.16
N GLU A 62 16.01 -0.41 16.49
CA GLU A 62 15.19 0.04 17.63
C GLU A 62 13.71 -0.34 17.43
N PHE A 63 13.18 -0.16 16.22
CA PHE A 63 11.84 -0.59 15.87
C PHE A 63 11.65 -2.10 16.08
N ARG A 64 12.52 -2.94 15.51
CA ARG A 64 12.46 -4.39 15.72
C ARG A 64 12.51 -4.78 17.20
N ARG A 65 13.41 -4.14 17.96
CA ARG A 65 13.53 -4.39 19.40
C ARG A 65 12.25 -4.00 20.16
N ALA A 66 11.64 -2.87 19.81
CA ALA A 66 10.39 -2.43 20.43
C ALA A 66 9.27 -3.45 20.18
N ILE A 67 9.10 -3.95 18.94
CA ILE A 67 8.11 -4.99 18.61
C ILE A 67 8.42 -6.29 19.36
N ALA A 68 9.69 -6.73 19.38
CA ALA A 68 10.07 -7.97 20.05
C ALA A 68 9.80 -7.95 21.56
N LEU A 69 9.99 -6.79 22.21
CA LEU A 69 9.80 -6.64 23.65
C LEU A 69 8.35 -6.37 24.07
N LYS A 70 7.61 -5.62 23.27
CA LYS A 70 6.26 -5.13 23.63
C LYS A 70 5.16 -5.94 22.94
N GLY A 71 5.47 -6.67 21.88
CA GLY A 71 4.50 -7.36 21.05
C GLY A 71 3.57 -6.41 20.30
N TYR A 72 2.45 -6.92 19.82
CA TYR A 72 1.45 -6.17 19.04
C TYR A 72 0.28 -5.66 19.88
N SER A 73 0.12 -6.10 21.13
CA SER A 73 -0.98 -5.69 22.01
C SER A 73 -1.13 -4.15 22.12
N PRO A 74 -0.05 -3.36 22.23
CA PRO A 74 -0.15 -1.90 22.27
C PRO A 74 -0.66 -1.24 20.99
N PHE A 75 -0.71 -2.00 19.89
CA PHE A 75 -1.09 -1.52 18.56
C PHE A 75 -2.39 -2.15 18.06
N LYS A 76 -3.11 -2.89 18.94
CA LYS A 76 -4.28 -3.66 18.52
C LYS A 76 -5.34 -2.79 17.83
N GLU A 77 -5.70 -1.67 18.40
CA GLU A 77 -6.70 -0.77 17.83
C GLU A 77 -6.26 -0.19 16.47
N ASP A 78 -4.97 0.15 16.34
CA ASP A 78 -4.41 0.64 15.07
C ASP A 78 -4.44 -0.45 13.99
N LEU A 79 -4.10 -1.68 14.35
CA LEU A 79 -4.16 -2.82 13.43
C LEU A 79 -5.60 -3.17 13.05
N ASP A 80 -6.53 -3.13 13.99
CA ASP A 80 -7.96 -3.34 13.73
C ASP A 80 -8.49 -2.29 12.72
N LEU A 81 -8.04 -1.02 12.82
CA LEU A 81 -8.39 0.02 11.85
C LEU A 81 -7.80 -0.25 10.45
N ILE A 82 -6.53 -0.71 10.39
CA ILE A 82 -5.87 -1.02 9.11
C ILE A 82 -6.60 -2.17 8.40
N PHE A 83 -6.85 -3.28 9.08
CA PHE A 83 -7.51 -4.44 8.49
C PHE A 83 -9.00 -4.17 8.24
N GLY A 84 -9.66 -3.41 9.14
CA GLY A 84 -11.05 -2.99 8.98
C GLY A 84 -11.25 -2.12 7.73
N LEU A 85 -10.31 -1.24 7.39
CA LEU A 85 -10.41 -0.41 6.18
C LEU A 85 -10.61 -1.25 4.91
N VAL A 86 -9.92 -2.37 4.80
CA VAL A 86 -10.04 -3.27 3.64
C VAL A 86 -11.39 -3.98 3.64
N GLY A 87 -11.82 -4.51 4.80
CA GLY A 87 -13.09 -5.22 4.94
C GLY A 87 -14.32 -4.31 4.82
N ASP A 88 -14.31 -3.18 5.51
CA ASP A 88 -15.46 -2.24 5.56
C ASP A 88 -15.72 -1.53 4.22
N ARG A 89 -14.72 -1.50 3.34
CA ARG A 89 -14.81 -0.89 2.01
C ARG A 89 -14.91 -1.90 0.89
N ASP A 90 -15.09 -3.19 1.21
CA ASP A 90 -15.16 -4.27 0.23
C ASP A 90 -14.00 -4.26 -0.78
N ILE A 91 -12.79 -3.85 -0.33
CA ILE A 91 -11.60 -3.85 -1.18
C ILE A 91 -11.16 -5.29 -1.39
N LEU A 92 -11.21 -5.74 -2.64
CA LEU A 92 -10.89 -7.11 -3.00
C LEU A 92 -9.39 -7.40 -2.80
N MET A 93 -9.08 -8.43 -2.00
CA MET A 93 -7.71 -8.92 -1.84
C MET A 93 -7.35 -9.86 -2.99
N LEU A 94 -6.45 -9.41 -3.87
CA LEU A 94 -5.97 -10.20 -5.00
C LEU A 94 -4.76 -11.04 -4.63
N PRO A 95 -4.69 -12.30 -5.14
CA PRO A 95 -3.45 -13.06 -5.10
C PRO A 95 -2.34 -12.32 -5.86
N ILE A 96 -1.15 -12.26 -5.26
CA ILE A 96 0.01 -11.67 -5.93
C ILE A 96 0.40 -12.48 -7.17
N ASN A 97 1.09 -11.84 -8.10
CA ASN A 97 1.71 -12.56 -9.21
C ASN A 97 2.96 -13.29 -8.69
N ASP A 98 2.97 -14.61 -8.85
CA ASP A 98 4.07 -15.50 -8.48
C ASP A 98 5.02 -15.82 -9.63
N ASN A 99 4.80 -15.21 -10.80
CA ASN A 99 5.69 -15.33 -11.95
C ASN A 99 6.90 -14.40 -11.79
N LEU A 100 8.07 -15.00 -11.55
CA LEU A 100 9.30 -14.27 -11.31
C LEU A 100 9.80 -13.50 -12.55
N ASP A 101 9.50 -13.98 -13.76
CA ASP A 101 9.86 -13.30 -15.00
C ASP A 101 9.08 -11.97 -15.14
N ASP A 102 7.80 -11.96 -14.75
CA ASP A 102 7.00 -10.74 -14.78
C ASP A 102 7.55 -9.69 -13.80
N TRP A 103 8.00 -10.11 -12.61
CA TRP A 103 8.64 -9.21 -11.66
C TRP A 103 9.93 -8.63 -12.21
N ASN A 104 10.81 -9.52 -12.70
CA ASN A 104 12.09 -9.11 -13.28
C ASN A 104 11.89 -8.16 -14.48
N ASN A 105 10.93 -8.46 -15.34
CA ASN A 105 10.57 -7.60 -16.47
C ASN A 105 10.04 -6.24 -16.01
N ALA A 106 9.18 -6.19 -15.00
CA ALA A 106 8.67 -4.93 -14.46
C ALA A 106 9.79 -4.07 -13.87
N MET A 107 10.71 -4.68 -13.10
CA MET A 107 11.87 -4.00 -12.57
C MET A 107 12.77 -3.46 -13.69
N ALA A 108 13.14 -4.31 -14.64
CA ALA A 108 14.11 -3.97 -15.71
C ALA A 108 13.54 -2.97 -16.72
N ARG A 109 12.28 -3.13 -17.12
CA ARG A 109 11.66 -2.29 -18.15
C ARG A 109 11.26 -0.92 -17.62
N TYR A 110 10.73 -0.86 -16.39
CA TYR A 110 10.15 0.37 -15.84
C TYR A 110 10.98 1.00 -14.71
N ASN A 111 12.12 0.42 -14.37
CA ASN A 111 12.98 0.85 -13.26
C ASN A 111 12.19 0.97 -11.94
N LEU A 112 11.30 0.01 -11.68
CA LEU A 112 10.52 -0.04 -10.44
C LEU A 112 11.31 -0.66 -9.30
N MET A 113 11.04 -0.22 -8.08
CA MET A 113 11.51 -0.91 -6.89
C MET A 113 10.81 -2.27 -6.75
N PRO A 114 11.39 -3.26 -6.04
CA PRO A 114 10.85 -4.62 -5.98
C PRO A 114 9.37 -4.72 -5.59
N ASN A 115 8.91 -3.95 -4.60
CA ASN A 115 7.51 -3.95 -4.20
C ASN A 115 6.60 -3.37 -5.29
N ASP A 116 7.02 -2.27 -5.93
CA ASP A 116 6.25 -1.63 -7.01
C ASP A 116 6.17 -2.53 -8.24
N ALA A 117 7.27 -3.24 -8.55
CA ALA A 117 7.29 -4.24 -9.62
C ALA A 117 6.33 -5.41 -9.32
N MET A 118 6.26 -5.85 -8.06
CA MET A 118 5.31 -6.88 -7.62
C MET A 118 3.87 -6.39 -7.74
N ILE A 119 3.59 -5.14 -7.39
CA ILE A 119 2.28 -4.50 -7.56
C ILE A 119 1.92 -4.42 -9.05
N ALA A 120 2.82 -3.88 -9.89
CA ALA A 120 2.59 -3.79 -11.34
C ALA A 120 2.35 -5.16 -11.97
N SER A 121 3.17 -6.16 -11.64
CA SER A 121 2.98 -7.53 -12.16
C SER A 121 1.68 -8.17 -11.67
N THR A 122 1.23 -7.85 -10.45
CA THR A 122 -0.07 -8.30 -9.94
C THR A 122 -1.22 -7.63 -10.72
N CYS A 123 -1.13 -6.34 -11.00
CA CYS A 123 -2.10 -5.66 -11.87
C CYS A 123 -2.15 -6.31 -13.26
N LEU A 124 -1.00 -6.64 -13.84
CA LEU A 124 -0.92 -7.31 -15.14
C LEU A 124 -1.60 -8.69 -15.13
N LYS A 125 -1.30 -9.53 -14.13
CA LYS A 125 -1.91 -10.86 -13.96
C LYS A 125 -3.43 -10.82 -13.87
N HIS A 126 -3.99 -9.76 -13.27
CA HIS A 126 -5.42 -9.59 -13.06
C HIS A 126 -6.09 -8.64 -14.08
N GLU A 127 -5.39 -8.30 -15.17
CA GLU A 127 -5.88 -7.43 -16.23
C GLU A 127 -6.38 -6.05 -15.73
N ILE A 128 -5.75 -5.53 -14.67
CA ILE A 128 -6.07 -4.23 -14.09
C ILE A 128 -5.21 -3.17 -14.74
N SER A 129 -5.82 -2.23 -15.43
CA SER A 129 -5.15 -1.13 -16.13
C SER A 129 -5.20 0.21 -15.39
N LYS A 130 -5.71 0.23 -14.14
CA LYS A 130 -5.82 1.45 -13.33
C LYS A 130 -5.27 1.24 -11.94
N ILE A 131 -4.41 2.14 -11.49
CA ILE A 131 -3.88 2.16 -10.13
C ILE A 131 -4.12 3.52 -9.48
N ALA A 132 -4.66 3.49 -8.27
CA ALA A 132 -4.73 4.65 -7.39
C ALA A 132 -3.44 4.72 -6.57
N THR A 133 -2.63 5.72 -6.84
CA THR A 133 -1.34 5.93 -6.16
C THR A 133 -0.93 7.40 -6.23
N PHE A 134 -0.14 7.84 -5.25
CA PHE A 134 0.55 9.15 -5.25
C PHE A 134 2.02 9.02 -5.61
N ASP A 135 2.47 7.83 -6.00
CA ASP A 135 3.83 7.58 -6.43
C ASP A 135 3.96 7.79 -7.93
N SER A 136 4.85 8.72 -8.30
CA SER A 136 5.16 9.03 -9.70
C SER A 136 5.89 7.90 -10.44
N ASP A 137 6.44 6.92 -9.72
CA ASP A 137 7.18 5.82 -10.32
C ASP A 137 6.28 4.96 -11.22
N PHE A 138 5.01 4.83 -10.88
CA PHE A 138 4.03 4.12 -11.71
C PHE A 138 3.70 4.83 -13.04
N LEU A 139 4.02 6.12 -13.21
CA LEU A 139 3.89 6.81 -14.48
C LEU A 139 4.80 6.26 -15.57
N ARG A 140 5.85 5.50 -15.19
CA ARG A 140 6.74 4.83 -16.13
C ARG A 140 6.13 3.56 -16.75
N VAL A 141 5.03 3.05 -16.17
CA VAL A 141 4.36 1.83 -16.64
C VAL A 141 3.34 2.20 -17.70
N ASP A 142 3.69 2.01 -18.96
CA ASP A 142 2.99 2.52 -20.15
C ASP A 142 1.54 2.01 -20.34
N TRP A 143 1.19 0.86 -19.77
CA TRP A 143 -0.15 0.27 -19.83
C TRP A 143 -1.00 0.50 -18.57
N LEU A 144 -0.43 1.11 -17.51
CA LEU A 144 -1.09 1.32 -16.22
C LEU A 144 -1.44 2.80 -16.03
N SER A 145 -2.73 3.12 -16.02
CA SER A 145 -3.21 4.48 -15.79
C SER A 145 -3.19 4.84 -14.31
N VAL A 146 -2.46 5.89 -13.95
CA VAL A 146 -2.41 6.40 -12.58
C VAL A 146 -3.63 7.29 -12.30
N ILE A 147 -4.35 6.98 -11.22
CA ILE A 147 -5.43 7.81 -10.67
C ILE A 147 -4.86 8.57 -9.49
N ASP A 148 -4.64 9.86 -9.70
CA ASP A 148 -4.22 10.82 -8.69
C ASP A 148 -5.22 12.00 -8.71
N GLN A 149 -5.99 12.15 -7.63
CA GLN A 149 -6.95 13.27 -7.49
C GLN A 149 -6.35 14.44 -6.68
N SER A 150 -5.02 14.55 -6.64
CA SER A 150 -4.33 15.63 -5.90
C SER A 150 -4.30 16.97 -6.63
N LYS A 151 -4.92 17.08 -7.81
CA LYS A 151 -5.07 18.31 -8.61
C LYS A 151 -6.41 18.99 -8.37
#